data_781522038c30f9bbcfa005872f38c1cb
#
_entry.id   781522038c30f9bbcfa005872f38c1cb
#
_cell.length_a   1.000
_cell.length_b   1.000
_cell.length_c   1.000
_cell.angle_alpha   90.00
_cell.angle_beta   90.00
_cell.angle_gamma   90.00
#
_symmetry.space_group_name_H-M   'P 1'
#
loop_
_entity.id
_entity.type
_entity.pdbx_description
1 polymer ?
#
loop_
_entity_poly.entity_id
_entity_poly.type
_entity_poly.pdbx_seq_one_letter_code
_entity_poly.pdbx_strand_id
1 'polypeptide(L)'
;WVGRYHALKSALTVININPAVSWKINDSFSVGGGINLQYAKAELGSAVDFSTVCLARVPAATCASQGLATPGNVARDGEATVKGDNWGYGFNLGLMWQIVPSTRIGLAYRSSVSQDLEGDIKYKNVPALFTAIPQLNAAFSNTDAKAGVDLPESVSLGLHSQIDESWAVMADLT
;
A
#
# COMPACT_ATOMS: atom_id res chain seq x y z
N TRP A 1 18.75 17.72 1.02
CA TRP A 1 17.41 17.55 0.47
C TRP A 1 16.36 17.42 1.58
N VAL A 2 15.43 18.37 1.64
CA VAL A 2 14.42 18.48 2.71
C VAL A 2 13.34 17.37 2.59
N GLY A 3 13.07 16.87 1.39
CA GLY A 3 12.11 15.78 1.16
C GLY A 3 12.40 14.47 1.89
N ARG A 4 13.61 14.28 2.45
CA ARG A 4 13.97 13.09 3.23
C ARG A 4 13.12 12.88 4.48
N TYR A 5 12.55 13.94 5.04
CA TYR A 5 11.65 13.86 6.19
C TYR A 5 10.26 13.38 5.83
N HIS A 6 9.90 13.41 4.55
CA HIS A 6 8.66 12.83 4.05
C HIS A 6 8.85 11.38 3.63
N ALA A 7 9.89 11.09 2.84
CA ALA A 7 10.20 9.73 2.44
C ALA A 7 11.67 9.59 2.00
N LEU A 8 12.34 8.57 2.52
CA LEU A 8 13.61 8.04 2.02
C LEU A 8 13.37 6.82 1.15
N LYS A 9 12.37 6.02 1.53
CA LYS A 9 11.96 4.80 0.83
C LYS A 9 10.45 4.65 0.92
N SER A 10 9.84 4.28 -0.19
CA SER A 10 8.47 3.84 -0.24
C SER A 10 8.41 2.66 -1.21
N ALA A 11 8.15 1.47 -0.70
CA ALA A 11 8.05 0.26 -1.49
C ALA A 11 6.79 -0.50 -1.08
N LEU A 12 5.97 -0.81 -2.07
CA LEU A 12 4.80 -1.65 -1.93
C LEU A 12 4.93 -2.82 -2.91
N THR A 13 4.86 -4.02 -2.39
CA THR A 13 4.82 -5.25 -3.18
C THR A 13 3.48 -5.92 -2.94
N VAL A 14 2.76 -6.20 -4.02
CA VAL A 14 1.48 -6.91 -3.97
C VAL A 14 1.55 -8.09 -4.92
N ILE A 15 1.24 -9.28 -4.41
CA ILE A 15 1.16 -10.52 -5.18
C ILE A 15 -0.26 -11.04 -5.02
N ASN A 16 -0.97 -11.21 -6.14
CA ASN A 16 -2.32 -11.77 -6.14
C ASN A 16 -2.33 -13.12 -6.86
N ILE A 17 -2.78 -14.15 -6.16
CA ILE A 17 -3.02 -15.48 -6.71
C ILE A 17 -4.52 -15.62 -6.88
N ASN A 18 -4.96 -15.84 -8.13
CA ASN A 18 -6.37 -15.91 -8.46
C ASN A 18 -6.71 -17.21 -9.20
N PRO A 19 -6.93 -18.33 -8.49
CA PRO A 19 -7.55 -19.50 -9.10
C PRO A 19 -8.98 -19.15 -9.50
N ALA A 20 -9.31 -19.38 -10.77
CA ALA A 20 -10.61 -19.06 -11.35
C ALA A 20 -11.12 -20.22 -12.21
N VAL A 21 -12.43 -20.35 -12.26
CA VAL A 21 -13.13 -21.28 -13.14
C VAL A 21 -14.13 -20.54 -14.00
N SER A 22 -14.32 -21.01 -15.21
CA SER A 22 -15.36 -20.49 -16.11
C SER A 22 -16.18 -21.64 -16.71
N TRP A 23 -17.44 -21.36 -16.92
CA TRP A 23 -18.38 -22.30 -17.52
C TRP A 23 -19.17 -21.63 -18.64
N LYS A 24 -19.15 -22.25 -19.80
CA LYS A 24 -19.97 -21.90 -20.94
C LYS A 24 -21.32 -22.56 -20.78
N ILE A 25 -22.35 -21.75 -20.45
CA ILE A 25 -23.74 -22.24 -20.25
C ILE A 25 -24.35 -22.63 -21.60
N ASN A 26 -24.15 -21.78 -22.61
CA ASN A 26 -24.53 -21.99 -23.99
C ASN A 26 -23.65 -21.18 -24.93
N ASP A 27 -23.92 -21.17 -26.24
CA ASP A 27 -23.07 -20.45 -27.22
C ASP A 27 -23.04 -18.93 -27.04
N SER A 28 -24.05 -18.38 -26.36
CA SER A 28 -24.15 -16.95 -26.13
C SER A 28 -23.77 -16.51 -24.69
N PHE A 29 -23.73 -17.44 -23.72
CA PHE A 29 -23.63 -17.09 -22.31
C PHE A 29 -22.54 -17.88 -21.60
N SER A 30 -21.67 -17.17 -20.90
CA SER A 30 -20.62 -17.77 -20.07
C SER A 30 -20.57 -17.04 -18.72
N VAL A 31 -20.29 -17.79 -17.67
CA VAL A 31 -20.07 -17.27 -16.32
C VAL A 31 -18.73 -17.74 -15.80
N GLY A 32 -18.15 -16.99 -14.90
CA GLY A 32 -16.91 -17.37 -14.25
C GLY A 32 -16.80 -16.78 -12.86
N GLY A 33 -15.95 -17.35 -12.07
CA GLY A 33 -15.66 -16.85 -10.74
C GLY A 33 -14.31 -17.35 -10.25
N GLY A 34 -13.71 -16.59 -9.35
CA GLY A 34 -12.42 -16.92 -8.76
C GLY A 34 -12.26 -16.37 -7.35
N ILE A 35 -11.29 -16.90 -6.65
CA ILE A 35 -10.88 -16.44 -5.33
C ILE A 35 -9.60 -15.64 -5.48
N ASN A 36 -9.51 -14.49 -4.83
CA ASN A 36 -8.30 -13.69 -4.75
C ASN A 36 -7.60 -13.97 -3.42
N LEU A 37 -6.36 -14.44 -3.50
CA LEU A 37 -5.45 -14.59 -2.38
C LEU A 37 -4.34 -13.55 -2.59
N GLN A 38 -4.37 -12.47 -1.81
CA GLN A 38 -3.50 -11.34 -2.03
C GLN A 38 -2.53 -11.15 -0.86
N TYR A 39 -1.24 -11.29 -1.14
CA TYR A 39 -0.18 -10.93 -0.22
C TYR A 39 0.26 -9.50 -0.50
N ALA A 40 0.26 -8.65 0.53
CA ALA A 40 0.77 -7.30 0.45
C ALA A 40 1.91 -7.10 1.45
N LYS A 41 2.97 -6.41 1.02
CA LYS A 41 4.11 -6.01 1.84
C LYS A 41 4.43 -4.55 1.57
N ALA A 42 4.47 -3.74 2.63
CA ALA A 42 4.84 -2.35 2.59
C ALA A 42 6.14 -2.09 3.36
N GLU A 43 6.99 -1.23 2.84
CA GLU A 43 8.17 -0.71 3.53
C GLU A 43 8.25 0.80 3.29
N LEU A 44 8.13 1.57 4.38
CA LEU A 44 8.21 3.03 4.36
C LEU A 44 9.37 3.48 5.24
N GLY A 45 10.21 4.35 4.73
CA GLY A 45 11.33 4.93 5.46
C GLY A 45 11.32 6.45 5.36
N SER A 46 11.58 7.13 6.46
CA SER A 46 11.76 8.58 6.51
C SER A 46 12.90 8.96 7.45
N ALA A 47 13.53 10.10 7.19
CA ALA A 47 14.47 10.69 8.15
C ALA A 47 13.72 11.30 9.33
N VAL A 48 14.35 11.26 10.50
CA VAL A 48 13.86 11.91 11.72
C VAL A 48 14.85 13.00 12.11
N ASP A 49 14.38 14.25 12.11
CA ASP A 49 15.19 15.38 12.61
C ASP A 49 15.17 15.41 14.14
N PHE A 50 16.12 14.70 14.74
CA PHE A 50 16.25 14.68 16.19
C PHE A 50 16.64 16.03 16.80
N SER A 51 17.22 16.94 16.03
CA SER A 51 17.51 18.30 16.50
C SER A 51 16.21 19.09 16.72
N THR A 52 15.31 19.06 15.75
CA THR A 52 13.97 19.68 15.89
C THR A 52 13.18 19.07 17.05
N VAL A 53 13.17 17.75 17.17
CA VAL A 53 12.48 17.05 18.28
C VAL A 53 13.07 17.42 19.63
N CYS A 54 14.42 17.51 19.74
CA CYS A 54 15.10 17.89 20.95
C CYS A 54 14.68 19.30 21.40
N LEU A 55 14.79 20.28 20.50
CA LEU A 55 14.45 21.68 20.80
C LEU A 55 12.97 21.90 21.16
N ALA A 56 12.09 21.02 20.67
CA ALA A 56 10.67 21.08 21.00
C ALA A 56 10.31 20.46 22.38
N ARG A 57 11.19 19.63 22.96
CA ARG A 57 10.87 18.83 24.16
C ARG A 57 11.87 18.98 25.30
N VAL A 58 13.06 19.49 25.02
CA VAL A 58 14.18 19.57 25.96
C VAL A 58 14.75 20.99 25.93
N PRO A 59 15.26 21.53 27.06
CA PRO A 59 15.90 22.85 27.07
C PRO A 59 17.04 22.96 26.03
N ALA A 60 17.09 24.09 25.31
CA ALA A 60 18.00 24.30 24.21
C ALA A 60 19.50 24.13 24.60
N ALA A 61 19.88 24.53 25.84
CA ALA A 61 21.24 24.34 26.34
C ALA A 61 21.62 22.86 26.42
N THR A 62 20.69 21.98 26.83
CA THR A 62 20.93 20.53 26.87
C THR A 62 21.03 19.97 25.46
N CYS A 63 20.18 20.38 24.50
CA CYS A 63 20.29 19.99 23.11
C CYS A 63 21.63 20.43 22.50
N ALA A 64 22.07 21.63 22.79
CA ALA A 64 23.38 22.18 22.32
C ALA A 64 24.57 21.36 22.83
N SER A 65 24.58 20.96 24.10
CA SER A 65 25.63 20.11 24.67
C SER A 65 25.76 18.75 24.02
N GLN A 66 24.66 18.25 23.39
CA GLN A 66 24.60 16.96 22.67
C GLN A 66 24.81 17.15 21.16
N GLY A 67 25.03 18.35 20.67
CA GLY A 67 25.18 18.67 19.26
C GLY A 67 23.85 18.59 18.47
N LEU A 68 22.71 18.76 19.17
CA LEU A 68 21.36 18.71 18.60
C LEU A 68 20.72 20.11 18.54
N ALA A 69 21.51 21.18 18.44
CA ALA A 69 20.99 22.54 18.41
C ALA A 69 20.63 23.05 17.00
N THR A 70 20.97 22.31 15.95
CA THR A 70 20.79 22.75 14.56
C THR A 70 19.77 21.86 13.84
N PRO A 71 18.52 22.33 13.69
CA PRO A 71 17.51 21.64 12.89
C PRO A 71 17.97 21.41 11.45
N GLY A 72 17.56 20.28 10.86
CA GLY A 72 17.92 19.93 9.49
C GLY A 72 19.39 19.47 9.30
N ASN A 73 20.11 19.21 10.37
CA ASN A 73 21.48 18.69 10.28
C ASN A 73 21.48 17.19 9.94
N VAL A 74 21.79 16.89 8.68
CA VAL A 74 21.81 15.50 8.14
C VAL A 74 22.67 14.55 8.97
N ALA A 75 23.78 15.03 9.54
CA ALA A 75 24.68 14.21 10.35
C ALA A 75 24.07 13.79 11.71
N ARG A 76 22.96 14.42 12.09
CA ARG A 76 22.24 14.17 13.36
C ARG A 76 20.84 13.60 13.13
N ASP A 77 20.45 13.41 11.87
CA ASP A 77 19.20 12.76 11.54
C ASP A 77 19.26 11.27 11.88
N GLY A 78 18.15 10.77 12.35
CA GLY A 78 17.90 9.34 12.41
C GLY A 78 17.06 8.86 11.23
N GLU A 79 16.69 7.61 11.29
CA GLU A 79 15.82 6.97 10.31
C GLU A 79 14.70 6.22 11.05
N ALA A 80 13.48 6.44 10.63
CA ALA A 80 12.33 5.62 10.98
C ALA A 80 11.98 4.72 9.80
N THR A 81 11.92 3.42 10.03
CA THR A 81 11.49 2.44 9.01
C THR A 81 10.29 1.70 9.53
N VAL A 82 9.19 1.77 8.79
CA VAL A 82 7.96 1.00 9.04
C VAL A 82 7.90 -0.13 8.02
N LYS A 83 7.74 -1.35 8.49
CA LYS A 83 7.52 -2.53 7.65
C LYS A 83 6.29 -3.26 8.14
N GLY A 84 5.50 -3.79 7.21
CA GLY A 84 4.36 -4.62 7.53
C GLY A 84 3.97 -5.43 6.32
N ASP A 85 3.40 -6.59 6.57
CA ASP A 85 2.86 -7.47 5.54
C ASP A 85 1.64 -8.22 6.06
N ASN A 86 0.78 -8.65 5.15
CA ASN A 86 -0.35 -9.51 5.47
C ASN A 86 -0.95 -10.14 4.21
N TRP A 87 -1.85 -11.12 4.44
CA TRP A 87 -2.70 -11.73 3.45
C TRP A 87 -4.11 -11.16 3.51
N GLY A 88 -4.64 -10.76 2.35
CA GLY A 88 -6.04 -10.39 2.16
C GLY A 88 -6.76 -11.38 1.26
N TYR A 89 -8.06 -11.47 1.41
CA TYR A 89 -8.90 -12.44 0.70
C TYR A 89 -10.05 -11.72 0.02
N GLY A 90 -10.38 -12.15 -1.17
CA GLY A 90 -11.50 -11.63 -1.92
C GLY A 90 -11.99 -12.64 -2.94
N PHE A 91 -12.96 -12.23 -3.77
CA PHE A 91 -13.47 -13.03 -4.87
C PHE A 91 -13.77 -12.14 -6.07
N ASN A 92 -13.90 -12.77 -7.22
CA ASN A 92 -14.36 -12.12 -8.44
C ASN A 92 -15.39 -12.98 -9.14
N LEU A 93 -16.34 -12.32 -9.79
CA LEU A 93 -17.36 -12.94 -10.61
C LEU A 93 -17.34 -12.27 -11.99
N GLY A 94 -17.61 -13.05 -13.02
CA GLY A 94 -17.65 -12.57 -14.38
C GLY A 94 -18.82 -13.21 -15.16
N LEU A 95 -19.39 -12.41 -16.04
CA LEU A 95 -20.43 -12.82 -16.95
C LEU A 95 -20.08 -12.29 -18.33
N MET A 96 -20.21 -13.14 -19.34
CA MET A 96 -20.03 -12.75 -20.73
C MET A 96 -21.26 -13.16 -21.53
N TRP A 97 -21.82 -12.21 -22.26
CA TRP A 97 -22.93 -12.40 -23.16
C TRP A 97 -22.54 -12.05 -24.58
N GLN A 98 -22.58 -13.02 -25.47
CA GLN A 98 -22.41 -12.85 -26.90
C GLN A 98 -23.76 -12.61 -27.55
N ILE A 99 -24.07 -11.34 -27.85
CA ILE A 99 -25.36 -10.90 -28.41
C ILE A 99 -25.51 -11.42 -29.85
N VAL A 100 -24.44 -11.22 -30.61
CA VAL A 100 -24.25 -11.73 -31.99
C VAL A 100 -22.82 -12.23 -32.15
N PRO A 101 -22.48 -13.02 -33.18
CA PRO A 101 -21.13 -13.55 -33.33
C PRO A 101 -20.01 -12.50 -33.29
N SER A 102 -20.32 -11.27 -33.73
CA SER A 102 -19.37 -10.16 -33.75
C SER A 102 -19.37 -9.29 -32.50
N THR A 103 -20.39 -9.41 -31.62
CA THR A 103 -20.53 -8.49 -30.48
C THR A 103 -20.75 -9.23 -29.17
N ARG A 104 -19.96 -8.87 -28.17
CA ARG A 104 -20.03 -9.42 -26.81
C ARG A 104 -20.00 -8.32 -25.77
N ILE A 105 -20.73 -8.52 -24.68
CA ILE A 105 -20.74 -7.68 -23.47
C ILE A 105 -20.21 -8.52 -22.31
N GLY A 106 -19.35 -7.93 -21.50
CA GLY A 106 -18.81 -8.50 -20.28
C GLY A 106 -19.23 -7.67 -19.08
N LEU A 107 -19.62 -8.34 -18.00
CA LEU A 107 -19.80 -7.74 -16.67
C LEU A 107 -18.87 -8.46 -15.71
N ALA A 108 -18.06 -7.69 -15.00
CA ALA A 108 -17.16 -8.24 -13.98
C ALA A 108 -17.39 -7.52 -12.65
N TYR A 109 -17.37 -8.30 -11.58
CA TYR A 109 -17.37 -7.81 -10.20
C TYR A 109 -16.15 -8.34 -9.48
N ARG A 110 -15.48 -7.47 -8.75
CA ARG A 110 -14.42 -7.82 -7.81
C ARG A 110 -14.81 -7.31 -6.43
N SER A 111 -14.76 -8.18 -5.43
CA SER A 111 -15.01 -7.81 -4.04
C SER A 111 -13.89 -6.90 -3.51
N SER A 112 -14.18 -6.14 -2.46
CA SER A 112 -13.16 -5.49 -1.63
C SER A 112 -12.19 -6.52 -1.06
N VAL A 113 -10.95 -6.07 -0.78
CA VAL A 113 -9.94 -6.84 -0.07
C VAL A 113 -9.38 -5.96 1.05
N SER A 114 -9.64 -6.34 2.29
CA SER A 114 -9.05 -5.67 3.46
C SER A 114 -7.66 -6.25 3.74
N GLN A 115 -6.70 -5.36 3.90
CA GLN A 115 -5.30 -5.66 4.20
C GLN A 115 -4.94 -5.03 5.54
N ASP A 116 -4.89 -5.82 6.60
CA ASP A 116 -4.43 -5.38 7.92
C ASP A 116 -2.94 -5.64 8.04
N LEU A 117 -2.13 -4.76 7.47
CA LEU A 117 -0.67 -4.88 7.51
C LEU A 117 -0.18 -4.85 8.95
N GLU A 118 0.44 -5.92 9.39
CA GLU A 118 1.05 -6.04 10.70
C GLU A 118 2.58 -6.05 10.55
N GLY A 119 3.27 -5.34 11.43
CA GLY A 119 4.70 -5.24 11.35
C GLY A 119 5.31 -4.42 12.47
N ASP A 120 6.41 -3.75 12.16
CA ASP A 120 7.20 -3.03 13.14
C ASP A 120 7.69 -1.68 12.64
N ILE A 121 7.87 -0.75 13.59
CA ILE A 121 8.60 0.49 13.41
C ILE A 121 9.97 0.33 14.04
N LYS A 122 11.03 0.59 13.27
CA LYS A 122 12.41 0.60 13.74
C LYS A 122 13.01 1.98 13.59
N TYR A 123 13.63 2.42 14.66
CA TYR A 123 14.39 3.67 14.68
C TYR A 123 15.88 3.37 14.69
N LYS A 124 16.65 4.12 13.87
CA LYS A 124 18.11 4.08 13.84
C LYS A 124 18.68 5.44 14.21
N ASN A 125 19.90 5.41 14.74
CA ASN A 125 20.65 6.61 15.14
C ASN A 125 19.92 7.47 16.17
N VAL A 126 19.13 6.84 17.07
CA VAL A 126 18.48 7.55 18.17
C VAL A 126 19.54 8.11 19.12
N PRO A 127 19.55 9.43 19.41
CA PRO A 127 20.54 10.02 20.30
C PRO A 127 20.45 9.43 21.72
N ALA A 128 21.60 9.27 22.39
CA ALA A 128 21.66 8.75 23.77
C ALA A 128 20.83 9.58 24.76
N LEU A 129 20.70 10.88 24.54
CA LEU A 129 19.83 11.75 25.34
C LEU A 129 18.36 11.27 25.31
N PHE A 130 17.90 10.78 24.16
CA PHE A 130 16.50 10.34 24.01
C PHE A 130 16.24 9.01 24.72
N THR A 131 17.23 8.13 24.75
CA THR A 131 17.12 6.87 25.52
C THR A 131 17.16 7.09 27.04
N ALA A 132 17.76 8.21 27.49
CA ALA A 132 17.84 8.58 28.89
C ALA A 132 16.55 9.26 29.43
N ILE A 133 15.71 9.82 28.57
CA ILE A 133 14.49 10.52 28.94
C ILE A 133 13.30 9.56 28.67
N PRO A 134 12.58 9.08 29.71
CA PRO A 134 11.54 8.05 29.53
C PRO A 134 10.50 8.34 28.45
N GLN A 135 10.03 9.60 28.36
CA GLN A 135 9.00 10.00 27.39
C GLN A 135 9.54 9.95 25.93
N LEU A 136 10.80 10.33 25.72
CA LEU A 136 11.45 10.28 24.40
C LEU A 136 11.84 8.84 24.06
N ASN A 137 12.32 8.08 25.04
CA ASN A 137 12.63 6.67 24.83
C ASN A 137 11.37 5.90 24.40
N ALA A 138 10.23 6.11 25.06
CA ALA A 138 8.97 5.48 24.67
C ALA A 138 8.50 5.87 23.26
N ALA A 139 8.76 7.13 22.84
CA ALA A 139 8.35 7.61 21.51
C ALA A 139 9.27 7.14 20.37
N PHE A 140 10.54 6.82 20.65
CA PHE A 140 11.53 6.43 19.65
C PHE A 140 12.11 5.03 19.88
N SER A 141 11.46 4.20 20.68
CA SER A 141 11.75 2.78 20.78
C SER A 141 11.07 2.01 19.63
N ASN A 142 11.70 0.88 19.27
CA ASN A 142 11.07 -0.03 18.32
C ASN A 142 9.76 -0.57 18.90
N THR A 143 8.71 -0.57 18.10
CA THR A 143 7.36 -0.98 18.52
C THR A 143 6.62 -1.61 17.36
N ASP A 144 5.61 -2.41 17.70
CA ASP A 144 4.71 -2.96 16.71
C ASP A 144 3.88 -1.87 16.05
N ALA A 145 3.59 -2.05 14.78
CA ALA A 145 2.78 -1.17 13.97
C ALA A 145 1.70 -1.96 13.22
N LYS A 146 0.51 -1.36 13.13
CA LYS A 146 -0.59 -1.90 12.33
C LYS A 146 -1.13 -0.81 11.44
N ALA A 147 -1.43 -1.16 10.19
CA ALA A 147 -2.04 -0.25 9.22
C ALA A 147 -3.07 -1.01 8.39
N GLY A 148 -4.32 -0.58 8.46
CA GLY A 148 -5.39 -1.09 7.60
C GLY A 148 -5.37 -0.38 6.24
N VAL A 149 -5.44 -1.15 5.16
CA VAL A 149 -5.60 -0.65 3.79
C VAL A 149 -6.70 -1.45 3.12
N ASP A 150 -7.82 -0.81 2.83
CA ASP A 150 -8.94 -1.43 2.14
C ASP A 150 -8.87 -1.14 0.65
N LEU A 151 -8.77 -2.19 -0.16
CA LEU A 151 -8.94 -2.10 -1.60
C LEU A 151 -10.45 -2.14 -1.89
N PRO A 152 -11.02 -1.12 -2.56
CA PRO A 152 -12.44 -1.06 -2.81
C PRO A 152 -12.91 -2.17 -3.76
N GLU A 153 -14.18 -2.49 -3.66
CA GLU A 153 -14.86 -3.30 -4.66
C GLU A 153 -14.97 -2.55 -5.98
N SER A 154 -15.08 -3.29 -7.07
CA SER A 154 -15.27 -2.70 -8.39
C SER A 154 -16.25 -3.51 -9.24
N VAL A 155 -17.01 -2.79 -10.07
CA VAL A 155 -17.87 -3.34 -11.12
C VAL A 155 -17.38 -2.79 -12.45
N SER A 156 -17.13 -3.67 -13.41
CA SER A 156 -16.70 -3.28 -14.75
C SER A 156 -17.66 -3.80 -15.79
N LEU A 157 -18.06 -2.94 -16.73
CA LEU A 157 -18.88 -3.28 -17.90
C LEU A 157 -18.05 -3.06 -19.15
N GLY A 158 -17.86 -4.13 -19.93
CA GLY A 158 -17.07 -4.08 -21.17
C GLY A 158 -17.93 -4.43 -22.38
N LEU A 159 -17.68 -3.75 -23.50
CA LEU A 159 -18.22 -4.02 -24.81
C LEU A 159 -17.10 -4.29 -25.79
N HIS A 160 -17.26 -5.32 -26.60
CA HIS A 160 -16.41 -5.58 -27.77
C HIS A 160 -17.30 -5.86 -28.96
N SER A 161 -17.10 -5.16 -30.07
CA SER A 161 -17.80 -5.36 -31.33
C SER A 161 -16.85 -5.32 -32.52
N GLN A 162 -16.78 -6.42 -33.25
CA GLN A 162 -16.10 -6.51 -34.55
C GLN A 162 -17.01 -5.94 -35.62
N ILE A 163 -16.59 -4.85 -36.27
CA ILE A 163 -17.37 -4.19 -37.33
C ILE A 163 -17.13 -4.90 -38.66
N ASP A 164 -15.87 -5.16 -38.98
CA ASP A 164 -15.41 -5.86 -40.16
C ASP A 164 -14.09 -6.59 -39.89
N GLU A 165 -13.44 -7.16 -40.92
CA GLU A 165 -12.18 -7.91 -40.78
C GLU A 165 -11.02 -7.03 -40.25
N SER A 166 -11.10 -5.71 -40.38
CA SER A 166 -10.03 -4.75 -40.07
C SER A 166 -10.33 -3.88 -38.85
N TRP A 167 -11.60 -3.73 -38.48
CA TRP A 167 -12.05 -2.79 -37.46
C TRP A 167 -12.81 -3.46 -36.33
N ALA A 168 -12.42 -3.17 -35.11
CA ALA A 168 -13.13 -3.51 -33.90
C ALA A 168 -13.28 -2.29 -32.97
N VAL A 169 -14.40 -2.19 -32.29
CA VAL A 169 -14.66 -1.18 -31.27
C VAL A 169 -14.70 -1.85 -29.90
N MET A 170 -14.01 -1.25 -28.94
CA MET A 170 -14.01 -1.66 -27.55
C MET A 170 -14.33 -0.46 -26.68
N ALA A 171 -15.15 -0.68 -25.65
CA ALA A 171 -15.44 0.30 -24.63
C ALA A 171 -15.55 -0.41 -23.28
N ASP A 172 -15.07 0.24 -22.23
CA ASP A 172 -15.21 -0.24 -20.86
C ASP A 172 -15.52 0.91 -19.91
N LEU A 173 -16.22 0.57 -18.84
CA LEU A 173 -16.56 1.43 -17.73
C LEU A 173 -16.33 0.67 -16.43
N THR A 174 -15.63 1.28 -15.50
CA THR A 174 -15.38 0.75 -14.16
C THR A 174 -15.81 1.75 -13.10
#